data_45f2f4aa7bc4d0dd6a052c01fa2e2329
#
_entry.id   45f2f4aa7bc4d0dd6a052c01fa2e2329
#
_cell.length_a   1.000
_cell.length_b   1.000
_cell.length_c   1.000
_cell.angle_alpha   90.00
_cell.angle_beta   90.00
_cell.angle_gamma   90.00
#
_symmetry.space_group_name_H-M   'P 1'
#
loop_
_entity.id
_entity.type
_entity.pdbx_description
1 polymer ?
#
loop_
_entity_poly.entity_id
_entity_poly.type
_entity_poly.pdbx_seq_one_letter_code
_entity_poly.pdbx_strand_id
1 'polypeptide(L)' 'MTTNQDVYEKIILEQEDKEIQYRLVVSTFRDVEYVHIRKYYLDFEGEYKPTKEGVCIPFELNSL' A
#
# COMPACT_ATOMS: atom_id res chain seq x y z
N MET A 1 -12.24 10.45 14.62
CA MET A 1 -11.42 10.18 14.83
C MET A 1 -10.57 9.65 13.97
N THR A 2 -9.60 9.90 13.72
CA THR A 2 -8.82 9.40 12.82
C THR A 2 -7.97 8.41 13.27
N THR A 3 -7.88 7.38 12.64
CA THR A 3 -7.07 6.39 13.10
C THR A 3 -5.89 6.21 12.21
N ASN A 4 -6.06 5.96 10.95
CA ASN A 4 -4.97 5.82 10.02
C ASN A 4 -4.98 6.97 9.08
N GLN A 5 -3.82 7.47 8.74
CA GLN A 5 -3.71 8.54 7.80
C GLN A 5 -2.63 8.19 6.82
N ASP A 6 -2.99 8.07 5.54
CA ASP A 6 -2.03 7.76 4.51
C ASP A 6 -1.26 9.01 4.17
N VAL A 7 0.05 8.97 4.33
CA VAL A 7 0.89 10.12 4.08
C VAL A 7 1.63 10.02 2.76
N TYR A 8 1.66 8.85 2.15
CA TYR A 8 2.42 8.69 0.93
C TYR A 8 1.98 7.41 0.22
N GLU A 9 1.83 7.50 -1.07
CA GLU A 9 1.47 6.32 -1.86
C GLU A 9 2.22 6.37 -3.18
N LYS A 10 2.78 5.26 -3.62
CA LYS A 10 3.52 5.19 -4.85
C LYS A 10 3.35 3.82 -5.48
N ILE A 11 3.19 3.79 -6.79
CA ILE A 11 3.17 2.55 -7.52
C ILE A 11 4.61 2.11 -7.70
N ILE A 12 4.95 0.96 -7.15
CA ILE A 12 6.34 0.49 -7.18
C ILE A 12 6.57 -0.58 -8.23
N LEU A 13 5.50 -1.22 -8.70
CA LEU A 13 5.65 -2.23 -9.73
C LEU A 13 4.35 -2.37 -10.47
N GLU A 14 4.43 -2.37 -11.79
CA GLU A 14 3.24 -2.52 -12.59
C GLU A 14 3.52 -3.58 -13.65
N GLN A 15 2.73 -4.62 -13.68
CA GLN A 15 2.86 -5.69 -14.66
C GLN A 15 1.63 -5.69 -15.53
N GLU A 16 1.68 -4.97 -16.64
CA GLU A 16 0.52 -4.78 -17.47
C GLU A 16 0.05 -6.08 -18.14
N ASP A 17 0.98 -6.95 -18.45
CA ASP A 17 0.62 -8.21 -19.08
C ASP A 17 -0.16 -9.11 -18.13
N LYS A 18 0.01 -8.94 -16.82
CA LYS A 18 -0.71 -9.71 -15.83
C LYS A 18 -1.81 -8.92 -15.20
N GLU A 19 -1.95 -7.64 -15.57
CA GLU A 19 -2.98 -6.76 -15.02
C GLU A 19 -2.89 -6.65 -13.50
N ILE A 20 -1.67 -6.51 -13.02
CA ILE A 20 -1.38 -6.44 -11.59
C ILE A 20 -0.52 -5.23 -11.31
N GLN A 21 -0.75 -4.62 -10.16
CA GLN A 21 -0.01 -3.45 -9.76
C GLN A 21 0.29 -3.59 -8.27
N TYR A 22 1.50 -3.26 -7.86
CA TYR A 22 1.86 -3.23 -6.46
C TYR A 22 2.08 -1.79 -6.05
N ARG A 23 1.53 -1.41 -4.91
CA ARG A 23 1.65 -0.05 -4.39
C ARG A 23 2.26 -0.06 -3.01
N LEU A 24 3.12 0.92 -2.77
CA LEU A 24 3.69 1.16 -1.47
C LEU A 24 2.91 2.30 -0.83
N VAL A 25 2.40 2.08 0.36
CA VAL A 25 1.64 3.10 1.08
C VAL A 25 2.26 3.28 2.45
N VAL A 26 2.53 4.50 2.81
CA VAL A 26 3.03 4.82 4.15
C VAL A 26 1.91 5.51 4.90
N SER A 27 1.58 5.00 6.06
CA SER A 27 0.52 5.58 6.86
C SER A 27 1.00 5.75 8.30
N THR A 28 0.32 6.61 9.03
CA THR A 28 0.65 6.88 10.42
C THR A 28 -0.53 6.57 11.30
N PHE A 29 -0.28 5.87 12.39
CA PHE A 29 -1.31 5.56 13.36
C PHE A 29 -0.68 5.61 14.73
N ARG A 30 -1.14 6.53 15.58
CA ARG A 30 -0.65 6.69 16.96
C ARG A 30 0.85 6.86 17.00
N ASP A 31 1.33 7.77 16.15
CA ASP A 31 2.76 8.12 16.11
C ASP A 31 3.65 6.98 15.64
N VAL A 32 3.09 5.93 15.07
CA VAL A 32 3.87 4.85 14.50
C VAL A 32 3.61 4.85 13.01
N GLU A 33 4.67 4.75 12.23
CA GLU A 33 4.55 4.70 10.80
C GLU A 33 4.52 3.25 10.35
N TYR A 34 3.63 2.97 9.42
CA TYR A 34 3.47 1.65 8.86
C TYR A 34 3.70 1.71 7.37
N VAL A 35 4.43 0.75 6.85
CA VAL A 35 4.66 0.62 5.42
C VAL A 35 3.83 -0.56 4.95
N HIS A 36 2.97 -0.30 3.97
CA HIS A 36 2.12 -1.33 3.41
C HIS A 36 2.53 -1.56 1.96
N ILE A 37 2.62 -2.80 1.57
CA ILE A 37 2.79 -3.14 0.16
C ILE A 37 1.55 -3.92 -0.20
N ARG A 38 0.77 -3.38 -1.13
CA ARG A 38 -0.51 -3.97 -1.49
C ARG A 38 -0.53 -4.34 -2.95
N LYS A 39 -1.19 -5.44 -3.23
CA LYS A 39 -1.37 -5.90 -4.59
C LYS A 39 -2.74 -5.48 -5.08
N TYR A 40 -2.76 -4.89 -6.27
CA TYR A 40 -4.00 -4.46 -6.92
C TYR A 40 -4.17 -5.26 -8.19
N TYR A 41 -5.39 -5.48 -8.59
CA TYR A 41 -5.69 -6.16 -9.83
C TYR A 41 -6.57 -5.27 -10.70
N LEU A 42 -6.46 -5.44 -11.99
CA LEU A 42 -7.26 -4.67 -12.94
C LEU A 42 -8.59 -5.39 -13.16
N ASP A 43 -9.69 -4.70 -12.88
CA ASP A 43 -11.00 -5.30 -13.07
C ASP A 43 -11.45 -5.07 -14.52
N PHE A 44 -12.60 -5.59 -14.87
CA PHE A 44 -13.03 -5.47 -16.26
C PHE A 44 -13.62 -4.11 -16.57
N GLU A 45 -13.67 -3.23 -15.63
CA GLU A 45 -14.04 -1.85 -15.92
C GLU A 45 -12.82 -0.99 -16.18
N GLY A 46 -11.63 -1.57 -16.11
CA GLY A 46 -10.40 -0.84 -16.35
C GLY A 46 -9.86 -0.12 -15.14
N GLU A 47 -10.27 -0.52 -13.95
CA GLU A 47 -9.80 0.12 -12.73
C GLU A 47 -9.04 -0.88 -11.88
N TYR A 48 -8.00 -0.39 -11.21
CA TYR A 48 -7.24 -1.22 -10.29
C TYR A 48 -7.90 -1.23 -8.93
N LYS A 49 -8.17 -2.42 -8.42
CA LYS A 49 -8.81 -2.60 -7.13
C LYS A 49 -7.88 -3.34 -6.19
N PRO A 50 -7.91 -3.04 -4.90
CA PRO A 50 -7.04 -3.72 -3.96
C PRO A 50 -7.47 -5.17 -3.75
N THR A 51 -6.50 -6.03 -3.48
CA THR A 51 -6.77 -7.41 -3.12
C THR A 51 -6.55 -7.56 -1.64
N LYS A 52 -6.78 -8.77 -1.15
CA LYS A 52 -6.49 -9.06 0.25
C LYS A 52 -5.03 -9.35 0.47
N GLU A 53 -4.26 -9.49 -0.59
CA GLU A 53 -2.85 -9.79 -0.47
C GLU A 53 -2.08 -8.51 -0.21
N GLY A 54 -1.21 -8.56 0.77
CA GLY A 54 -0.41 -7.40 1.10
C GLY A 54 0.37 -7.66 2.36
N VAL A 55 1.32 -6.75 2.63
CA VAL A 55 2.17 -6.85 3.79
C VAL A 55 2.16 -5.51 4.49
N CYS A 56 2.03 -5.53 5.79
CA CYS A 56 2.07 -4.33 6.60
C CYS A 56 3.20 -4.48 7.61
N ILE A 57 4.14 -3.55 7.59
CA ILE A 57 5.32 -3.61 8.44
C ILE A 57 5.38 -2.35 9.28
N PRO A 58 5.39 -2.47 10.60
CA PRO A 58 5.59 -1.29 11.43
C PRO A 58 7.04 -0.82 11.28
N PHE A 59 7.20 0.49 11.21
CA PHE A 59 8.49 1.06 10.97
C PHE A 59 8.74 2.12 12.03
N GLU A 60 9.82 1.96 12.80
CA GLU A 60 10.17 2.93 13.81
C GLU A 60 11.52 3.49 13.48
N LEU A 61 11.58 4.79 13.36
CA LEU A 61 12.83 5.44 13.03
C LEU A 61 13.87 5.24 14.11
N ASN A 62 13.42 5.11 15.33
CA ASN A 62 14.36 4.94 16.42
C ASN A 62 15.05 3.60 16.42
N SER A 63 14.55 2.67 15.64
CA SER A 63 15.15 1.36 15.57
C SER A 63 16.32 1.31 14.62
N LEU A 64 16.55 2.37 13.92
CA LEU A 64 17.65 2.43 12.95
C LEU A 64 18.90 3.02 13.59
#